data_d601fb4da5f18409861e884b326e4b99
#
_entry.id   d601fb4da5f18409861e884b326e4b99
#
_cell.length_a   1.000
_cell.length_b   1.000
_cell.length_c   1.000
_cell.angle_alpha   90.00
_cell.angle_beta   90.00
_cell.angle_gamma   90.00
#
_symmetry.space_group_name_H-M   'P 1'
#
loop_
_entity.id
_entity.type
_entity.pdbx_description
1 polymer ?
#
loop_
_entity_poly.entity_id
_entity_poly.type
_entity_poly.pdbx_seq_one_letter_code
_entity_poly.pdbx_strand_id
1 'polypeptide(L)'
;MKKPICTLTLIIAGLLLVPSADAQKLYRWVDKDGKVHYSDTVPPSEVDKARDELNGQGRTVGSVTRAMTTEEQAVVDAAAKTEAEQRKAREAEAHMDSVLLTSYEQEADLTRAYDERFDLVKQSIESARVGIRSQENSLAQMLAHAANLERGGKPISDSVKSQISISRKQVAEQAEYLHKREAEQSVLQTEYDTTLARYRRIKAAQEKVAEAKAEDK
;
A
#
# COMPACT_ATOMS: atom_id res chain seq x y z
N MET A 1 97.49 12.28 -21.30
CA MET A 1 97.82 12.53 -22.72
C MET A 1 96.61 12.14 -23.57
N LYS A 2 96.21 13.06 -24.46
CA LYS A 2 95.28 12.91 -25.60
C LYS A 2 93.81 12.62 -25.32
N LYS A 3 92.93 13.64 -25.43
CA LYS A 3 91.53 13.64 -25.78
C LYS A 3 91.34 13.19 -27.24
N PRO A 4 90.13 12.59 -27.56
CA PRO A 4 89.45 13.22 -28.69
C PRO A 4 87.95 13.48 -28.40
N ILE A 5 87.52 14.49 -29.00
CA ILE A 5 86.28 15.13 -29.30
C ILE A 5 85.30 14.11 -29.88
N CYS A 6 84.10 14.01 -29.39
CA CYS A 6 82.99 13.30 -30.03
C CYS A 6 81.78 14.24 -30.18
N THR A 7 81.44 14.46 -31.41
CA THR A 7 80.47 15.37 -31.99
C THR A 7 79.07 15.07 -31.54
N LEU A 8 78.36 16.06 -31.01
CA LEU A 8 76.93 16.04 -30.60
C LEU A 8 76.09 16.17 -31.88
N THR A 9 75.43 15.11 -32.27
CA THR A 9 74.39 15.10 -33.32
C THR A 9 73.05 15.41 -32.73
N LEU A 10 72.53 16.63 -33.01
CA LEU A 10 71.20 17.09 -32.61
C LEU A 10 70.14 16.50 -33.53
N ILE A 11 69.39 15.50 -33.06
CA ILE A 11 68.18 14.95 -33.73
C ILE A 11 67.00 15.79 -33.31
N ILE A 12 66.49 16.65 -34.19
CA ILE A 12 65.21 17.37 -34.02
C ILE A 12 64.13 16.40 -34.39
N ALA A 13 63.45 15.75 -33.34
CA ALA A 13 62.23 15.01 -33.49
C ALA A 13 61.10 16.04 -33.70
N GLY A 14 60.69 16.23 -34.96
CA GLY A 14 59.45 16.97 -35.29
C GLY A 14 58.24 16.26 -34.77
N LEU A 15 57.63 16.79 -33.68
CA LEU A 15 56.35 16.34 -33.12
C LEU A 15 55.22 16.76 -34.08
N LEU A 16 54.81 15.85 -34.95
CA LEU A 16 53.61 16.03 -35.78
C LEU A 16 52.39 16.08 -34.88
N LEU A 17 51.93 17.31 -34.55
CA LEU A 17 50.62 17.58 -34.04
C LEU A 17 49.58 17.17 -35.10
N VAL A 18 49.07 15.94 -35.02
CA VAL A 18 47.89 15.52 -35.76
C VAL A 18 46.70 16.19 -35.09
N PRO A 19 45.99 17.13 -35.76
CA PRO A 19 44.76 17.68 -35.21
C PRO A 19 43.78 16.51 -35.08
N SER A 20 43.29 16.27 -33.88
CA SER A 20 42.17 15.35 -33.66
C SER A 20 41.02 15.88 -34.50
N ALA A 21 40.67 15.18 -35.58
CA ALA A 21 39.44 15.47 -36.31
C ALA A 21 38.29 15.18 -35.36
N ASP A 22 37.73 16.22 -34.75
CA ASP A 22 36.46 16.15 -34.08
C ASP A 22 35.49 15.51 -35.08
N ALA A 23 34.98 14.33 -34.76
CA ALA A 23 34.03 13.63 -35.60
C ALA A 23 32.77 14.48 -35.69
N GLN A 24 32.66 15.24 -36.75
CA GLN A 24 31.57 16.19 -36.99
C GLN A 24 30.26 15.39 -36.99
N LYS A 25 29.46 15.56 -35.95
CA LYS A 25 28.13 14.92 -35.83
C LYS A 25 27.21 15.65 -36.80
N LEU A 26 26.50 14.89 -37.60
CA LEU A 26 25.50 15.39 -38.51
C LEU A 26 24.12 14.87 -38.05
N TYR A 27 23.14 15.73 -37.97
CA TYR A 27 21.76 15.39 -37.60
C TYR A 27 20.91 15.36 -38.87
N ARG A 28 20.04 14.33 -38.95
CA ARG A 28 19.05 14.17 -40.01
C ARG A 28 17.68 14.19 -39.36
N TRP A 29 16.77 15.06 -39.81
CA TRP A 29 15.36 15.08 -39.36
C TRP A 29 14.44 15.39 -40.54
N VAL A 30 13.15 15.17 -40.31
CA VAL A 30 12.09 15.46 -41.28
C VAL A 30 11.24 16.61 -40.73
N ASP A 31 11.00 17.66 -41.56
CA ASP A 31 10.17 18.79 -41.17
C ASP A 31 8.66 18.48 -41.31
N LYS A 32 7.79 19.49 -41.05
CA LYS A 32 6.35 19.38 -41.14
C LYS A 32 5.83 19.07 -42.56
N ASP A 33 6.61 19.47 -43.57
CA ASP A 33 6.28 19.32 -44.99
C ASP A 33 6.83 18.01 -45.57
N GLY A 34 7.39 17.15 -44.72
CA GLY A 34 7.96 15.87 -45.13
C GLY A 34 9.37 15.96 -45.73
N LYS A 35 10.00 17.15 -45.70
CA LYS A 35 11.33 17.37 -46.26
C LYS A 35 12.41 16.96 -45.31
N VAL A 36 13.42 16.26 -45.84
CA VAL A 36 14.56 15.77 -45.04
C VAL A 36 15.64 16.89 -44.97
N HIS A 37 16.08 17.17 -43.77
CA HIS A 37 17.12 18.12 -43.45
C HIS A 37 18.34 17.41 -42.88
N TYR A 38 19.53 17.98 -43.21
CA TYR A 38 20.81 17.56 -42.67
C TYR A 38 21.55 18.80 -42.17
N SER A 39 22.03 18.79 -40.92
CA SER A 39 22.81 19.88 -40.35
C SER A 39 23.67 19.36 -39.19
N ASP A 40 24.75 20.09 -38.91
CA ASP A 40 25.59 19.89 -37.72
C ASP A 40 24.91 20.41 -36.42
N THR A 41 23.87 21.25 -36.60
CA THR A 41 23.10 21.85 -35.50
C THR A 41 21.61 21.71 -35.76
N VAL A 42 20.83 21.27 -34.75
CA VAL A 42 19.40 21.20 -34.83
C VAL A 42 18.80 22.54 -34.41
N PRO A 43 17.93 23.18 -35.23
CA PRO A 43 17.29 24.43 -34.85
C PRO A 43 16.41 24.23 -33.61
N PRO A 44 16.26 25.23 -32.71
CA PRO A 44 15.46 25.13 -31.50
C PRO A 44 14.01 24.73 -31.75
N SER A 45 13.43 25.09 -32.87
CA SER A 45 12.06 24.72 -33.30
C SER A 45 11.91 23.25 -33.70
N GLU A 46 12.99 22.52 -33.90
CA GLU A 46 13.00 21.13 -34.37
C GLU A 46 13.59 20.17 -33.33
N VAL A 47 14.02 20.69 -32.17
CA VAL A 47 14.65 19.89 -31.11
C VAL A 47 13.72 18.79 -30.57
N ASP A 48 12.41 19.05 -30.57
CA ASP A 48 11.39 18.11 -30.07
C ASP A 48 11.04 17.01 -31.08
N LYS A 49 11.54 17.09 -32.30
CA LYS A 49 11.25 16.12 -33.36
C LYS A 49 12.23 14.93 -33.33
N ALA A 50 11.77 13.84 -33.90
CA ALA A 50 12.62 12.66 -34.11
C ALA A 50 13.78 13.03 -35.05
N ARG A 51 14.98 12.60 -34.72
CA ARG A 51 16.18 12.82 -35.51
C ARG A 51 17.16 11.68 -35.41
N ASP A 52 17.91 11.45 -36.46
CA ASP A 52 19.01 10.51 -36.49
C ASP A 52 20.34 11.28 -36.34
N GLU A 53 21.22 10.74 -35.53
CA GLU A 53 22.61 11.20 -35.46
C GLU A 53 23.45 10.40 -36.45
N LEU A 54 24.14 11.09 -37.33
CA LEU A 54 24.99 10.49 -38.35
C LEU A 54 26.46 10.78 -38.02
N ASN A 55 27.34 9.84 -38.38
CA ASN A 55 28.77 10.07 -38.35
C ASN A 55 29.20 10.82 -39.62
N GLY A 56 30.47 11.22 -39.68
CA GLY A 56 31.07 11.89 -40.83
C GLY A 56 31.04 11.12 -42.18
N GLN A 57 30.60 9.83 -42.13
CA GLN A 57 30.42 8.98 -43.31
C GLN A 57 28.91 8.80 -43.67
N GLY A 58 28.02 9.56 -43.01
CA GLY A 58 26.60 9.51 -43.26
C GLY A 58 25.86 8.27 -42.70
N ARG A 59 26.49 7.48 -41.82
CA ARG A 59 25.88 6.31 -41.19
C ARG A 59 25.22 6.74 -39.90
N THR A 60 23.97 6.23 -39.62
CA THR A 60 23.28 6.43 -38.36
C THR A 60 24.07 5.79 -37.22
N VAL A 61 24.45 6.58 -36.25
CA VAL A 61 25.13 6.16 -35.02
C VAL A 61 24.23 6.30 -33.77
N GLY A 62 23.14 7.05 -33.90
CA GLY A 62 22.13 7.22 -32.84
C GLY A 62 20.84 7.71 -33.43
N SER A 63 19.74 7.54 -32.67
CA SER A 63 18.43 8.04 -33.04
C SER A 63 17.80 8.61 -31.79
N VAL A 64 17.24 9.81 -31.91
CA VAL A 64 16.46 10.47 -30.85
C VAL A 64 15.01 10.45 -31.27
N THR A 65 14.17 9.81 -30.50
CA THR A 65 12.72 9.83 -30.69
C THR A 65 12.17 11.24 -30.44
N ARG A 66 11.04 11.57 -31.04
CA ARG A 66 10.38 12.86 -30.77
C ARG A 66 10.01 12.97 -29.29
N ALA A 67 10.01 14.18 -28.79
CA ALA A 67 9.45 14.46 -27.47
C ALA A 67 7.95 14.08 -27.46
N MET A 68 7.47 13.54 -26.36
CA MET A 68 6.04 13.27 -26.17
C MET A 68 5.27 14.59 -26.09
N THR A 69 4.05 14.61 -26.60
CA THR A 69 3.14 15.73 -26.35
C THR A 69 2.74 15.77 -24.87
N THR A 70 2.20 16.90 -24.43
CA THR A 70 1.69 17.06 -23.04
C THR A 70 0.62 16.01 -22.74
N GLU A 71 -0.23 15.69 -23.70
CA GLU A 71 -1.28 14.69 -23.57
C GLU A 71 -0.68 13.27 -23.48
N GLU A 72 0.28 12.94 -24.31
CA GLU A 72 0.98 11.64 -24.27
C GLU A 72 1.73 11.48 -22.95
N GLN A 73 2.41 12.53 -22.48
CA GLN A 73 3.09 12.53 -21.20
C GLN A 73 2.11 12.32 -20.05
N ALA A 74 0.96 13.00 -20.07
CA ALA A 74 -0.07 12.84 -19.05
C ALA A 74 -0.62 11.39 -18.99
N VAL A 75 -0.76 10.72 -20.13
CA VAL A 75 -1.19 9.31 -20.19
C VAL A 75 -0.11 8.40 -19.59
N VAL A 76 1.15 8.62 -19.95
CA VAL A 76 2.28 7.83 -19.41
C VAL A 76 2.41 8.05 -17.88
N ASP A 77 2.28 9.28 -17.41
CA ASP A 77 2.36 9.61 -16.00
C ASP A 77 1.19 9.01 -15.22
N ALA A 78 -0.02 9.02 -15.79
CA ALA A 78 -1.20 8.38 -15.19
C ALA A 78 -1.02 6.85 -15.10
N ALA A 79 -0.52 6.22 -16.17
CA ALA A 79 -0.22 4.79 -16.16
C ALA A 79 0.86 4.43 -15.14
N ALA A 80 1.95 5.19 -15.08
CA ALA A 80 3.03 5.00 -14.12
C ALA A 80 2.55 5.16 -12.67
N LYS A 81 1.66 6.12 -12.41
CA LYS A 81 1.02 6.31 -11.10
C LYS A 81 0.17 5.09 -10.72
N THR A 82 -0.67 4.62 -11.64
CA THR A 82 -1.52 3.44 -11.41
C THR A 82 -0.67 2.19 -11.12
N GLU A 83 0.40 1.98 -11.89
CA GLU A 83 1.33 0.87 -11.66
C GLU A 83 2.05 0.99 -10.30
N ALA A 84 2.46 2.20 -9.91
CA ALA A 84 3.09 2.44 -8.62
C ALA A 84 2.12 2.17 -7.46
N GLU A 85 0.85 2.56 -7.58
CA GLU A 85 -0.20 2.27 -6.59
C GLU A 85 -0.46 0.75 -6.49
N GLN A 86 -0.58 0.06 -7.62
CA GLN A 86 -0.75 -1.39 -7.65
C GLN A 86 0.45 -2.13 -7.06
N ARG A 87 1.69 -1.66 -7.34
CA ARG A 87 2.89 -2.25 -6.74
C ARG A 87 2.89 -2.09 -5.23
N LYS A 88 2.60 -0.89 -4.72
CA LYS A 88 2.49 -0.65 -3.28
C LYS A 88 1.41 -1.51 -2.63
N ALA A 89 0.27 -1.69 -3.29
CA ALA A 89 -0.80 -2.55 -2.79
C ALA A 89 -0.34 -4.02 -2.70
N ARG A 90 0.33 -4.53 -3.74
CA ARG A 90 0.90 -5.90 -3.72
C ARG A 90 1.99 -6.08 -2.66
N GLU A 91 2.86 -5.09 -2.49
CA GLU A 91 3.90 -5.10 -1.44
C GLU A 91 3.28 -5.10 -0.04
N ALA A 92 2.25 -4.27 0.19
CA ALA A 92 1.52 -4.25 1.45
C ALA A 92 0.80 -5.57 1.72
N GLU A 93 0.17 -6.17 0.71
CA GLU A 93 -0.48 -7.48 0.82
C GLU A 93 0.54 -8.57 1.14
N ALA A 94 1.66 -8.61 0.44
CA ALA A 94 2.73 -9.58 0.68
C ALA A 94 3.36 -9.41 2.08
N HIS A 95 3.48 -8.17 2.55
CA HIS A 95 3.94 -7.89 3.90
C HIS A 95 2.96 -8.42 4.95
N MET A 96 1.66 -8.17 4.78
CA MET A 96 0.63 -8.71 5.67
C MET A 96 0.60 -10.24 5.67
N ASP A 97 0.79 -10.87 4.50
CA ASP A 97 0.90 -12.33 4.38
C ASP A 97 2.11 -12.87 5.17
N SER A 98 3.26 -12.20 5.04
CA SER A 98 4.47 -12.56 5.78
C SER A 98 4.28 -12.42 7.30
N VAL A 99 3.67 -11.33 7.75
CA VAL A 99 3.36 -11.10 9.17
C VAL A 99 2.45 -12.21 9.70
N LEU A 100 1.41 -12.57 8.95
CA LEU A 100 0.46 -13.62 9.35
C LEU A 100 1.16 -14.98 9.53
N LEU A 101 2.00 -15.36 8.58
CA LEU A 101 2.76 -16.62 8.65
C LEU A 101 3.82 -16.64 9.77
N THR A 102 4.41 -15.48 10.07
CA THR A 102 5.39 -15.36 11.15
C THR A 102 4.71 -15.37 12.52
N SER A 103 3.50 -14.79 12.62
CA SER A 103 2.74 -14.73 13.86
C SER A 103 2.13 -16.07 14.26
N TYR A 104 1.78 -16.91 13.28
CA TYR A 104 1.12 -18.18 13.49
C TYR A 104 1.83 -19.28 12.71
N GLU A 105 2.54 -20.15 13.41
CA GLU A 105 3.26 -21.26 12.79
C GLU A 105 2.28 -22.31 12.24
N GLN A 106 1.21 -22.58 13.00
CA GLN A 106 0.17 -23.52 12.67
C GLN A 106 -1.22 -22.84 12.69
N GLU A 107 -2.17 -23.40 11.93
CA GLU A 107 -3.57 -22.96 11.94
C GLU A 107 -4.17 -23.00 13.33
N ALA A 108 -3.79 -23.99 14.15
CA ALA A 108 -4.23 -24.13 15.53
C ALA A 108 -3.84 -22.94 16.42
N ASP A 109 -2.69 -22.30 16.16
CA ASP A 109 -2.26 -21.13 16.92
C ASP A 109 -3.10 -19.90 16.59
N LEU A 110 -3.42 -19.71 15.30
CA LEU A 110 -4.36 -18.68 14.84
C LEU A 110 -5.74 -18.90 15.50
N THR A 111 -6.27 -20.11 15.42
CA THR A 111 -7.57 -20.45 16.00
C THR A 111 -7.60 -20.16 17.50
N ARG A 112 -6.59 -20.61 18.23
CA ARG A 112 -6.49 -20.38 19.69
C ARG A 112 -6.47 -18.88 20.03
N ALA A 113 -5.72 -18.08 19.29
CA ALA A 113 -5.67 -16.64 19.53
C ALA A 113 -7.03 -15.96 19.31
N TYR A 114 -7.81 -16.42 18.34
CA TYR A 114 -9.17 -15.92 18.12
C TYR A 114 -10.16 -16.47 19.16
N ASP A 115 -10.04 -17.73 19.57
CA ASP A 115 -10.88 -18.32 20.63
C ASP A 115 -10.74 -17.53 21.94
N GLU A 116 -9.53 -17.16 22.32
CA GLU A 116 -9.30 -16.31 23.51
C GLU A 116 -10.02 -14.95 23.39
N ARG A 117 -9.98 -14.32 22.19
CA ARG A 117 -10.72 -13.08 21.94
C ARG A 117 -12.25 -13.27 21.96
N PHE A 118 -12.75 -14.38 21.39
CA PHE A 118 -14.17 -14.74 21.45
C PHE A 118 -14.63 -14.94 22.88
N ASP A 119 -13.86 -15.63 23.70
CA ASP A 119 -14.20 -15.88 25.10
C ASP A 119 -14.30 -14.58 25.90
N LEU A 120 -13.39 -13.63 25.68
CA LEU A 120 -13.45 -12.30 26.32
C LEU A 120 -14.72 -11.53 25.93
N VAL A 121 -15.07 -11.52 24.64
CA VAL A 121 -16.29 -10.83 24.15
C VAL A 121 -17.53 -11.52 24.69
N LYS A 122 -17.57 -12.85 24.65
CA LYS A 122 -18.68 -13.67 25.19
C LYS A 122 -18.88 -13.43 26.68
N GLN A 123 -17.82 -13.40 27.46
CA GLN A 123 -17.88 -13.10 28.90
C GLN A 123 -18.42 -11.69 29.15
N SER A 124 -18.01 -10.71 28.34
CA SER A 124 -18.53 -9.34 28.40
C SER A 124 -20.04 -9.27 28.08
N ILE A 125 -20.50 -10.01 27.06
CA ILE A 125 -21.91 -10.14 26.69
C ILE A 125 -22.72 -10.76 27.84
N GLU A 126 -22.26 -11.86 28.42
CA GLU A 126 -22.96 -12.52 29.52
C GLU A 126 -23.02 -11.61 30.76
N SER A 127 -21.94 -10.92 31.09
CA SER A 127 -21.91 -9.95 32.19
C SER A 127 -22.93 -8.82 31.97
N ALA A 128 -23.00 -8.28 30.75
CA ALA A 128 -23.97 -7.25 30.39
C ALA A 128 -25.42 -7.75 30.52
N ARG A 129 -25.70 -8.97 30.03
CA ARG A 129 -27.04 -9.60 30.14
C ARG A 129 -27.47 -9.81 31.58
N VAL A 130 -26.56 -10.25 32.45
CA VAL A 130 -26.84 -10.40 33.88
C VAL A 130 -27.11 -9.03 34.52
N GLY A 131 -26.27 -8.01 34.19
CA GLY A 131 -26.46 -6.64 34.66
C GLY A 131 -27.80 -6.04 34.25
N ILE A 132 -28.20 -6.19 32.99
CA ILE A 132 -29.52 -5.73 32.49
C ILE A 132 -30.64 -6.39 33.26
N ARG A 133 -30.65 -7.70 33.38
CA ARG A 133 -31.70 -8.43 34.13
C ARG A 133 -31.84 -7.97 35.57
N SER A 134 -30.72 -7.73 36.24
CA SER A 134 -30.72 -7.21 37.61
C SER A 134 -31.34 -5.81 37.69
N GLN A 135 -31.00 -4.93 36.78
CA GLN A 135 -31.52 -3.57 36.72
C GLN A 135 -32.99 -3.52 36.31
N GLU A 136 -33.43 -4.36 35.37
CA GLU A 136 -34.82 -4.50 34.97
C GLU A 136 -35.69 -4.98 36.13
N ASN A 137 -35.20 -5.97 36.90
CA ASN A 137 -35.91 -6.44 38.09
C ASN A 137 -36.03 -5.33 39.14
N SER A 138 -34.96 -4.55 39.38
CA SER A 138 -35.01 -3.40 40.30
C SER A 138 -35.98 -2.33 39.80
N LEU A 139 -35.96 -1.98 38.52
CA LEU A 139 -36.90 -1.06 37.91
C LEU A 139 -38.36 -1.54 38.03
N ALA A 140 -38.59 -2.84 37.78
CA ALA A 140 -39.92 -3.41 37.92
C ALA A 140 -40.46 -3.29 39.35
N GLN A 141 -39.62 -3.54 40.38
CA GLN A 141 -39.98 -3.34 41.80
C GLN A 141 -40.32 -1.87 42.11
N MET A 142 -39.50 -0.94 41.60
CA MET A 142 -39.79 0.51 41.80
C MET A 142 -41.11 0.93 41.13
N LEU A 143 -41.40 0.44 39.94
CA LEU A 143 -42.63 0.70 39.22
C LEU A 143 -43.84 0.09 39.94
N ALA A 144 -43.70 -1.14 40.45
CA ALA A 144 -44.74 -1.79 41.24
C ALA A 144 -45.04 -1.01 42.55
N HIS A 145 -44.00 -0.50 43.22
CA HIS A 145 -44.15 0.34 44.39
C HIS A 145 -44.90 1.65 44.06
N ALA A 146 -44.51 2.34 43.00
CA ALA A 146 -45.17 3.57 42.53
C ALA A 146 -46.65 3.33 42.22
N ALA A 147 -46.98 2.23 41.50
CA ALA A 147 -48.34 1.83 41.18
C ALA A 147 -49.18 1.50 42.42
N ASN A 148 -48.57 0.91 43.47
CA ASN A 148 -49.27 0.66 44.74
C ASN A 148 -49.59 1.98 45.48
N LEU A 149 -48.71 2.98 45.46
CA LEU A 149 -48.98 4.30 46.03
C LEU A 149 -50.16 4.98 45.33
N GLU A 150 -50.18 4.98 43.99
CA GLU A 150 -51.27 5.56 43.19
C GLU A 150 -52.62 4.89 43.49
N ARG A 151 -52.66 3.56 43.53
CA ARG A 151 -53.86 2.76 43.85
C ARG A 151 -54.38 3.09 45.28
N GLY A 152 -53.45 3.40 46.18
CA GLY A 152 -53.81 3.82 47.57
C GLY A 152 -54.14 5.30 47.70
N GLY A 153 -54.26 6.06 46.60
CA GLY A 153 -54.56 7.48 46.62
C GLY A 153 -53.40 8.37 47.17
N LYS A 154 -52.17 7.83 47.29
CA LYS A 154 -51.01 8.54 47.80
C LYS A 154 -50.21 9.12 46.63
N PRO A 155 -49.72 10.35 46.75
CA PRO A 155 -48.89 10.97 45.71
C PRO A 155 -47.54 10.24 45.63
N ILE A 156 -47.03 10.04 44.40
CA ILE A 156 -45.66 9.57 44.17
C ILE A 156 -44.72 10.75 44.39
N SER A 157 -43.75 10.60 45.28
CA SER A 157 -42.78 11.63 45.56
C SER A 157 -41.88 11.88 44.33
N ASP A 158 -41.36 13.11 44.20
CA ASP A 158 -40.44 13.46 43.10
C ASP A 158 -39.12 12.68 43.16
N SER A 159 -38.71 12.26 44.36
CA SER A 159 -37.55 11.37 44.54
C SER A 159 -37.79 10.02 43.88
N VAL A 160 -38.98 9.37 44.06
CA VAL A 160 -39.32 8.09 43.42
C VAL A 160 -39.41 8.23 41.91
N LYS A 161 -40.01 9.34 41.41
CA LYS A 161 -40.08 9.61 39.96
C LYS A 161 -38.67 9.74 39.35
N SER A 162 -37.78 10.51 40.01
CA SER A 162 -36.41 10.70 39.60
C SER A 162 -35.64 9.38 39.59
N GLN A 163 -35.79 8.54 40.64
CA GLN A 163 -35.11 7.25 40.71
C GLN A 163 -35.56 6.30 39.58
N ILE A 164 -36.86 6.24 39.25
CA ILE A 164 -37.38 5.48 38.12
C ILE A 164 -36.79 5.98 36.79
N SER A 165 -36.72 7.30 36.61
CA SER A 165 -36.13 7.89 35.40
C SER A 165 -34.68 7.51 35.24
N ILE A 166 -33.87 7.64 36.32
CA ILE A 166 -32.43 7.26 36.31
C ILE A 166 -32.31 5.74 35.98
N SER A 167 -33.12 4.88 36.66
CA SER A 167 -33.02 3.43 36.42
C SER A 167 -33.41 3.04 35.00
N ARG A 168 -34.43 3.69 34.41
CA ARG A 168 -34.78 3.48 32.98
C ARG A 168 -33.61 3.84 32.05
N LYS A 169 -32.97 4.98 32.33
CA LYS A 169 -31.80 5.42 31.54
C LYS A 169 -30.65 4.42 31.65
N GLN A 170 -30.35 3.93 32.85
CA GLN A 170 -29.32 2.92 33.08
C GLN A 170 -29.61 1.60 32.34
N VAL A 171 -30.87 1.11 32.36
CA VAL A 171 -31.25 -0.06 31.57
C VAL A 171 -31.03 0.16 30.08
N ALA A 172 -31.43 1.33 29.55
CA ALA A 172 -31.24 1.65 28.15
C ALA A 172 -29.75 1.74 27.75
N GLU A 173 -28.91 2.36 28.58
CA GLU A 173 -27.46 2.45 28.37
C GLU A 173 -26.80 1.05 28.37
N GLN A 174 -27.22 0.18 29.28
CA GLN A 174 -26.72 -1.19 29.33
C GLN A 174 -27.18 -2.03 28.13
N ALA A 175 -28.41 -1.84 27.66
CA ALA A 175 -28.89 -2.50 26.46
C ALA A 175 -28.12 -2.06 25.21
N GLU A 176 -27.79 -0.77 25.10
CA GLU A 176 -26.93 -0.27 24.02
C GLU A 176 -25.51 -0.86 24.10
N TYR A 177 -24.96 -0.95 25.31
CA TYR A 177 -23.67 -1.61 25.52
C TYR A 177 -23.68 -3.08 25.08
N LEU A 178 -24.72 -3.83 25.45
CA LEU A 178 -24.90 -5.23 25.03
C LEU A 178 -24.93 -5.33 23.49
N HIS A 179 -25.73 -4.49 22.84
CA HIS A 179 -25.84 -4.48 21.39
C HIS A 179 -24.49 -4.22 20.70
N LYS A 180 -23.67 -3.29 21.26
CA LYS A 180 -22.32 -3.03 20.75
C LYS A 180 -21.41 -4.25 20.90
N ARG A 181 -21.50 -4.99 22.01
CA ARG A 181 -20.71 -6.21 22.21
C ARG A 181 -21.12 -7.35 21.29
N GLU A 182 -22.41 -7.51 21.03
CA GLU A 182 -22.92 -8.48 20.07
C GLU A 182 -22.49 -8.14 18.64
N ALA A 183 -22.49 -6.87 18.26
CA ALA A 183 -21.96 -6.41 16.99
C ALA A 183 -20.44 -6.66 16.88
N GLU A 184 -19.68 -6.40 17.93
CA GLU A 184 -18.23 -6.70 18.00
C GLU A 184 -17.94 -8.19 17.82
N GLN A 185 -18.74 -9.07 18.41
CA GLN A 185 -18.64 -10.51 18.22
C GLN A 185 -18.83 -10.89 16.74
N SER A 186 -19.82 -10.30 16.07
CA SER A 186 -20.06 -10.55 14.64
C SER A 186 -18.92 -10.08 13.76
N VAL A 187 -18.34 -8.90 14.05
CA VAL A 187 -17.16 -8.38 13.34
C VAL A 187 -15.97 -9.30 13.56
N LEU A 188 -15.73 -9.72 14.80
CA LEU A 188 -14.63 -10.62 15.14
C LEU A 188 -14.76 -11.98 14.43
N GLN A 189 -15.98 -12.51 14.27
CA GLN A 189 -16.22 -13.73 13.50
C GLN A 189 -15.83 -13.54 12.04
N THR A 190 -16.24 -12.44 11.43
CA THR A 190 -15.91 -12.13 10.03
C THR A 190 -14.39 -11.95 9.83
N GLU A 191 -13.74 -11.31 10.81
CA GLU A 191 -12.27 -11.13 10.83
C GLU A 191 -11.57 -12.50 10.89
N TYR A 192 -12.01 -13.38 11.78
CA TYR A 192 -11.49 -14.73 11.92
C TYR A 192 -11.62 -15.52 10.63
N ASP A 193 -12.83 -15.60 10.07
CA ASP A 193 -13.09 -16.36 8.85
C ASP A 193 -12.25 -15.87 7.67
N THR A 194 -12.13 -14.55 7.53
CA THR A 194 -11.30 -13.93 6.49
C THR A 194 -9.81 -14.23 6.69
N THR A 195 -9.33 -14.11 7.93
CA THR A 195 -7.92 -14.34 8.27
C THR A 195 -7.56 -15.80 8.12
N LEU A 196 -8.43 -16.71 8.54
CA LEU A 196 -8.26 -18.16 8.41
C LEU A 196 -8.22 -18.58 6.93
N ALA A 197 -9.15 -18.09 6.12
CA ALA A 197 -9.17 -18.36 4.68
C ALA A 197 -7.88 -17.84 3.99
N ARG A 198 -7.41 -16.65 4.38
CA ARG A 198 -6.15 -16.08 3.90
C ARG A 198 -4.96 -16.95 4.30
N TYR A 199 -4.86 -17.35 5.56
CA TYR A 199 -3.80 -18.20 6.10
C TYR A 199 -3.71 -19.52 5.31
N ARG A 200 -4.84 -20.21 5.12
CA ARG A 200 -4.92 -21.47 4.35
C ARG A 200 -4.46 -21.28 2.91
N ARG A 201 -4.89 -20.20 2.26
CA ARG A 201 -4.47 -19.87 0.89
C ARG A 201 -2.95 -19.71 0.78
N ILE A 202 -2.33 -19.00 1.71
CA ILE A 202 -0.90 -18.73 1.69
C ILE A 202 -0.12 -20.03 1.98
N LYS A 203 -0.52 -20.82 2.96
CA LYS A 203 0.11 -22.11 3.27
C LYS A 203 0.06 -23.06 2.08
N ALA A 204 -1.10 -23.21 1.44
CA ALA A 204 -1.23 -24.04 0.24
C ALA A 204 -0.36 -23.54 -0.92
N ALA A 205 -0.17 -22.25 -1.07
CA ALA A 205 0.73 -21.68 -2.07
C ALA A 205 2.21 -22.01 -1.76
N GLN A 206 2.61 -21.93 -0.49
CA GLN A 206 3.96 -22.31 -0.05
C GLN A 206 4.25 -23.79 -0.28
N GLU A 207 3.32 -24.69 0.04
CA GLU A 207 3.44 -26.12 -0.17
C GLU A 207 3.65 -26.46 -1.65
N LYS A 208 2.84 -25.91 -2.55
CA LYS A 208 2.99 -26.10 -3.99
C LYS A 208 4.35 -25.63 -4.51
N VAL A 209 4.88 -24.51 -4.00
CA VAL A 209 6.22 -24.02 -4.38
C VAL A 209 7.31 -24.93 -3.85
N ALA A 210 7.13 -25.49 -2.67
CA ALA A 210 8.08 -26.45 -2.09
C ALA A 210 8.10 -27.79 -2.86
N GLU A 211 6.92 -28.29 -3.24
CA GLU A 211 6.77 -29.50 -4.07
C GLU A 211 7.42 -29.33 -5.44
N ALA A 212 7.12 -28.22 -6.15
CA ALA A 212 7.72 -27.93 -7.45
C ALA A 212 9.25 -27.84 -7.40
N LYS A 213 9.82 -27.30 -6.32
CA LYS A 213 11.27 -27.24 -6.11
C LYS A 213 11.89 -28.61 -5.79
N ALA A 214 11.11 -29.53 -5.23
CA ALA A 214 11.58 -30.88 -4.94
C ALA A 214 11.60 -31.77 -6.18
N GLU A 215 10.68 -31.54 -7.13
CA GLU A 215 10.61 -32.27 -8.41
C GLU A 215 11.69 -31.83 -9.42
N ASP A 216 12.24 -30.60 -9.27
CA ASP A 216 13.26 -30.05 -10.18
C ASP A 216 14.72 -30.36 -9.73
N LYS A 217 14.88 -31.23 -8.71
CA LYS A 217 16.18 -31.66 -8.15
C LYS A 217 16.47 -33.16 -8.41
#